data_54aefc8ed48d754e2bf7dd3c99597240
#
_entry.id   54aefc8ed48d754e2bf7dd3c99597240
#
_cell.length_a   1.000
_cell.length_b   1.000
_cell.length_c   1.000
_cell.angle_alpha   90.00
_cell.angle_beta   90.00
_cell.angle_gamma   90.00
#
_symmetry.space_group_name_H-M   'P 1'
#
loop_
_entity.id
_entity.type
_entity.pdbx_description
1 polymer ?
#
loop_
_entity_poly.entity_id
_entity_poly.type
_entity_poly.pdbx_seq_one_letter_code
_entity_poly.pdbx_strand_id
1 'polypeptide(L)'
;VPWQMLCERKKAVLKVIPLREDLSLDIEVFEELLNERTKLVSVAHVSNLLGIVNPVEEIIRLAHERGVAVCVDGAQSVPHLAVDVQELDCDFLVFSAHKMYGPTGLGVLYGKKEWLDKLPPAEGGGEMIEHVRFEKTTYNVLPYKFEAGTPNYVGSYTFGKAIEYMQSVGLESIASH
;
A
#
# COMPACT_ATOMS: atom_id res chain seq x y z
N VAL A 1 6.14 0.45 -13.04
CA VAL A 1 5.51 -0.34 -14.13
C VAL A 1 4.00 -0.49 -13.91
N PRO A 2 3.45 -0.98 -12.76
CA PRO A 2 2.00 -1.16 -12.60
C PRO A 2 1.19 0.11 -12.89
N TRP A 3 1.67 1.26 -12.44
CA TRP A 3 1.02 2.56 -12.67
C TRP A 3 1.02 2.97 -14.15
N GLN A 4 2.12 2.70 -14.88
CA GLN A 4 2.17 2.93 -16.34
C GLN A 4 1.11 2.09 -17.05
N MET A 5 1.06 0.78 -16.75
CA MET A 5 0.05 -0.13 -17.32
C MET A 5 -1.39 0.29 -16.96
N LEU A 6 -1.61 0.78 -15.75
CA LEU A 6 -2.92 1.28 -15.33
C LEU A 6 -3.29 2.56 -16.09
N CYS A 7 -2.35 3.50 -16.21
CA CYS A 7 -2.57 4.75 -16.93
C CYS A 7 -2.87 4.51 -18.40
N GLU A 8 -2.17 3.59 -19.06
CA GLU A 8 -2.47 3.19 -20.44
C GLU A 8 -3.90 2.66 -20.58
N ARG A 9 -4.30 1.70 -19.73
CA ARG A 9 -5.64 1.10 -19.76
C ARG A 9 -6.75 2.11 -19.47
N LYS A 10 -6.51 3.05 -18.57
CA LYS A 10 -7.50 4.04 -18.12
C LYS A 10 -7.42 5.37 -18.86
N LYS A 11 -6.47 5.53 -19.80
CA LYS A 11 -6.17 6.79 -20.49
C LYS A 11 -5.87 7.93 -19.51
N ALA A 12 -5.22 7.59 -18.41
CA ALA A 12 -4.78 8.54 -17.40
C ALA A 12 -3.35 8.98 -17.66
N VAL A 13 -2.94 10.09 -17.06
CA VAL A 13 -1.58 10.64 -17.17
C VAL A 13 -0.80 10.32 -15.92
N LEU A 14 0.34 9.67 -16.07
CA LEU A 14 1.30 9.46 -15.00
C LEU A 14 2.20 10.69 -14.91
N LYS A 15 2.23 11.31 -13.75
CA LYS A 15 3.19 12.35 -13.38
C LYS A 15 4.21 11.76 -12.40
N VAL A 16 5.48 12.12 -12.58
CA VAL A 16 6.56 11.61 -11.72
C VAL A 16 7.11 12.78 -10.92
N ILE A 17 7.25 12.60 -9.63
CA ILE A 17 7.92 13.56 -8.74
C ILE A 17 9.43 13.46 -9.06
N PRO A 18 10.07 14.55 -9.47
CA PRO A 18 11.49 14.52 -9.77
C PRO A 18 12.34 14.36 -8.50
N LEU A 19 13.57 13.94 -8.70
CA LEU A 19 14.58 13.93 -7.65
C LEU A 19 15.43 15.21 -7.71
N ARG A 20 15.81 15.71 -6.56
CA ARG A 20 16.82 16.75 -6.39
C ARG A 20 18.25 16.19 -6.59
N GLU A 21 19.26 17.03 -6.58
CA GLU A 21 20.67 16.61 -6.74
C GLU A 21 21.14 15.66 -5.63
N ASP A 22 20.58 15.78 -4.44
CA ASP A 22 20.83 14.90 -3.30
C ASP A 22 20.01 13.61 -3.33
N LEU A 23 19.30 13.35 -4.41
CA LEU A 23 18.42 12.21 -4.66
C LEU A 23 17.16 12.17 -3.78
N SER A 24 16.86 13.20 -3.00
CA SER A 24 15.58 13.35 -2.32
C SER A 24 14.46 13.71 -3.29
N LEU A 25 13.20 13.42 -2.91
CA LEU A 25 12.03 13.85 -3.69
C LEU A 25 11.89 15.38 -3.65
N ASP A 26 11.60 15.99 -4.79
CA ASP A 26 11.33 17.43 -4.86
C ASP A 26 9.87 17.71 -4.47
N ILE A 27 9.69 18.11 -3.21
CA ILE A 27 8.37 18.35 -2.63
C ILE A 27 7.73 19.62 -3.17
N GLU A 28 8.50 20.63 -3.55
CA GLU A 28 7.97 21.85 -4.18
C GLU A 28 7.34 21.53 -5.52
N VAL A 29 8.05 20.79 -6.35
CA VAL A 29 7.51 20.31 -7.65
C VAL A 29 6.37 19.33 -7.43
N PHE A 30 6.42 18.48 -6.40
CA PHE A 30 5.29 17.61 -6.07
C PHE A 30 4.01 18.42 -5.82
N GLU A 31 4.08 19.49 -5.04
CA GLU A 31 2.92 20.33 -4.75
C GLU A 31 2.36 20.99 -6.01
N GLU A 32 3.23 21.44 -6.94
CA GLU A 32 2.82 21.98 -8.25
C GLU A 32 2.14 20.93 -9.14
N LEU A 33 2.53 19.67 -9.02
CA LEU A 33 1.93 18.56 -9.79
C LEU A 33 0.52 18.21 -9.34
N LEU A 34 0.17 18.51 -8.06
CA LEU A 34 -1.16 18.26 -7.52
C LEU A 34 -2.19 19.23 -8.12
N ASN A 35 -3.29 18.69 -8.66
CA ASN A 35 -4.37 19.46 -9.22
C ASN A 35 -5.71 18.70 -9.14
N GLU A 36 -6.81 19.34 -9.52
CA GLU A 36 -8.17 18.79 -9.46
C GLU A 36 -8.35 17.43 -10.18
N ARG A 37 -7.48 17.13 -11.15
CA ARG A 37 -7.49 15.86 -11.88
C ARG A 37 -6.65 14.79 -11.23
N THR A 38 -5.84 15.12 -10.22
CA THR A 38 -5.04 14.12 -9.48
C THR A 38 -5.98 13.18 -8.74
N LYS A 39 -5.80 11.87 -8.91
CA LYS A 39 -6.67 10.84 -8.33
C LYS A 39 -5.98 10.02 -7.26
N LEU A 40 -4.69 9.84 -7.38
CA LEU A 40 -3.90 9.01 -6.47
C LEU A 40 -2.44 9.49 -6.50
N VAL A 41 -1.84 9.55 -5.34
CA VAL A 41 -0.39 9.63 -5.16
C VAL A 41 0.11 8.25 -4.75
N SER A 42 1.19 7.77 -5.36
CA SER A 42 1.85 6.54 -4.94
C SER A 42 3.33 6.81 -4.72
N VAL A 43 3.81 6.49 -3.54
CA VAL A 43 5.19 6.81 -3.12
C VAL A 43 5.76 5.67 -2.29
N ALA A 44 7.05 5.34 -2.48
CA ALA A 44 7.77 4.43 -1.60
C ALA A 44 8.12 5.17 -0.29
N HIS A 45 7.89 4.54 0.86
CA HIS A 45 8.32 5.09 2.14
C HIS A 45 9.85 5.09 2.25
N VAL A 46 10.47 3.97 1.90
CA VAL A 46 11.93 3.82 1.83
C VAL A 46 12.32 3.30 0.45
N SER A 47 13.28 3.97 -0.18
CA SER A 47 13.80 3.55 -1.48
C SER A 47 14.63 2.27 -1.34
N ASN A 48 14.28 1.23 -2.11
CA ASN A 48 15.06 -0.02 -2.14
C ASN A 48 16.42 0.12 -2.85
N LEU A 49 16.60 1.16 -3.64
CA LEU A 49 17.84 1.43 -4.37
C LEU A 49 18.77 2.36 -3.59
N LEU A 50 18.21 3.43 -3.03
CA LEU A 50 18.97 4.53 -2.44
C LEU A 50 19.04 4.43 -0.89
N GLY A 51 18.15 3.67 -0.27
CA GLY A 51 18.01 3.62 1.20
C GLY A 51 17.44 4.89 1.83
N ILE A 52 17.04 5.87 1.02
CA ILE A 52 16.50 7.15 1.49
C ILE A 52 15.09 6.90 2.04
N VAL A 53 14.84 7.45 3.24
CA VAL A 53 13.50 7.55 3.81
C VAL A 53 12.82 8.79 3.24
N ASN A 54 11.76 8.60 2.48
CA ASN A 54 11.02 9.70 1.87
C ASN A 54 10.07 10.36 2.88
N PRO A 55 9.81 11.68 2.77
CA PRO A 55 8.96 12.42 3.68
C PRO A 55 7.47 12.15 3.43
N VAL A 56 7.05 10.89 3.64
CA VAL A 56 5.69 10.44 3.27
C VAL A 56 4.60 11.13 4.08
N GLU A 57 4.87 11.51 5.33
CA GLU A 57 3.93 12.28 6.15
C GLU A 57 3.60 13.64 5.52
N GLU A 58 4.61 14.34 5.04
CA GLU A 58 4.43 15.63 4.34
C GLU A 58 3.69 15.43 3.01
N ILE A 59 4.05 14.40 2.25
CA ILE A 59 3.38 14.06 0.99
C ILE A 59 1.90 13.74 1.22
N ILE A 60 1.58 12.96 2.26
CA ILE A 60 0.21 12.62 2.63
C ILE A 60 -0.57 13.89 3.01
N ARG A 61 0.00 14.73 3.86
CA ARG A 61 -0.64 15.99 4.27
C ARG A 61 -0.98 16.86 3.07
N LEU A 62 -0.02 17.12 2.19
CA LEU A 62 -0.21 17.94 0.99
C LEU A 62 -1.23 17.35 0.01
N ALA A 63 -1.24 16.03 -0.15
CA ALA A 63 -2.22 15.33 -0.98
C ALA A 63 -3.63 15.41 -0.38
N HIS A 64 -3.77 15.20 0.93
CA HIS A 64 -5.05 15.26 1.62
C HIS A 64 -5.64 16.68 1.64
N GLU A 65 -4.84 17.74 1.71
CA GLU A 65 -5.30 19.12 1.55
C GLU A 65 -5.98 19.39 0.19
N ARG A 66 -5.66 18.57 -0.81
CA ARG A 66 -6.26 18.59 -2.15
C ARG A 66 -7.29 17.47 -2.37
N GLY A 67 -7.64 16.71 -1.33
CA GLY A 67 -8.58 15.59 -1.39
C GLY A 67 -8.09 14.39 -2.21
N VAL A 68 -6.78 14.21 -2.29
CA VAL A 68 -6.13 13.14 -3.07
C VAL A 68 -5.67 12.02 -2.15
N ALA A 69 -6.07 10.78 -2.47
CA ALA A 69 -5.67 9.60 -1.71
C ALA A 69 -4.19 9.25 -1.94
N VAL A 70 -3.55 8.65 -0.92
CA VAL A 70 -2.14 8.26 -0.96
C VAL A 70 -1.96 6.77 -0.70
N CYS A 71 -1.25 6.12 -1.62
CA CYS A 71 -0.79 4.74 -1.48
C CYS A 71 0.72 4.73 -1.18
N VAL A 72 1.07 4.24 -0.01
CA VAL A 72 2.45 4.12 0.45
C VAL A 72 2.96 2.70 0.17
N ASP A 73 4.07 2.60 -0.55
CA ASP A 73 4.82 1.35 -0.65
C ASP A 73 5.73 1.21 0.58
N GLY A 74 5.30 0.35 1.50
CA GLY A 74 5.99 0.03 2.74
C GLY A 74 6.93 -1.16 2.65
N ALA A 75 7.20 -1.66 1.44
CA ALA A 75 7.98 -2.89 1.26
C ALA A 75 9.39 -2.85 1.88
N GLN A 76 9.97 -1.67 2.00
CA GLN A 76 11.28 -1.49 2.64
C GLN A 76 11.18 -0.77 4.01
N SER A 77 10.07 -0.13 4.34
CA SER A 77 9.92 0.51 5.65
C SER A 77 9.42 -0.46 6.72
N VAL A 78 8.34 -1.20 6.45
CA VAL A 78 7.71 -2.09 7.44
C VAL A 78 8.66 -3.15 8.03
N PRO A 79 9.63 -3.70 7.27
CA PRO A 79 10.64 -4.61 7.83
C PRO A 79 11.66 -3.94 8.78
N HIS A 80 11.85 -2.62 8.69
CA HIS A 80 12.95 -1.91 9.33
C HIS A 80 12.53 -0.81 10.28
N LEU A 81 11.32 -0.26 10.11
CA LEU A 81 10.80 0.86 10.89
C LEU A 81 9.48 0.47 11.56
N ALA A 82 9.22 1.06 12.72
CA ALA A 82 7.87 1.04 13.28
C ALA A 82 6.96 1.93 12.43
N VAL A 83 5.99 1.34 11.77
CA VAL A 83 5.01 2.05 10.94
C VAL A 83 3.63 1.91 11.56
N ASP A 84 3.08 3.01 12.07
CA ASP A 84 1.69 3.10 12.50
C ASP A 84 0.86 3.76 11.40
N VAL A 85 -0.08 3.00 10.83
CA VAL A 85 -0.92 3.49 9.73
C VAL A 85 -1.93 4.56 10.17
N GLN A 86 -2.26 4.64 11.46
CA GLN A 86 -3.15 5.65 12.00
C GLN A 86 -2.41 6.99 12.19
N GLU A 87 -1.17 6.94 12.70
CA GLU A 87 -0.32 8.12 12.81
C GLU A 87 0.09 8.63 11.43
N LEU A 88 0.46 7.72 10.52
CA LEU A 88 0.84 8.06 9.15
C LEU A 88 -0.33 8.62 8.35
N ASP A 89 -1.56 8.22 8.69
CA ASP A 89 -2.81 8.61 8.03
C ASP A 89 -2.85 8.33 6.51
N CYS A 90 -2.08 7.34 6.03
CA CYS A 90 -2.13 6.94 4.62
C CYS A 90 -3.46 6.23 4.28
N ASP A 91 -3.92 6.39 3.04
CA ASP A 91 -5.15 5.73 2.59
C ASP A 91 -4.93 4.26 2.29
N PHE A 92 -3.74 3.93 1.77
CA PHE A 92 -3.31 2.56 1.49
C PHE A 92 -1.84 2.38 1.87
N LEU A 93 -1.52 1.21 2.42
CA LEU A 93 -0.14 0.75 2.62
C LEU A 93 0.01 -0.66 2.07
N VAL A 94 1.07 -0.90 1.31
CA VAL A 94 1.35 -2.22 0.72
C VAL A 94 2.75 -2.71 1.10
N PHE A 95 2.87 -4.00 1.40
CA PHE A 95 4.16 -4.62 1.67
C PHE A 95 4.13 -6.13 1.44
N SER A 96 5.29 -6.78 1.48
CA SER A 96 5.46 -8.20 1.18
C SER A 96 6.02 -8.96 2.38
N ALA A 97 5.44 -10.12 2.68
CA ALA A 97 5.84 -10.95 3.81
C ALA A 97 7.30 -11.43 3.71
N HIS A 98 7.79 -11.75 2.51
CA HIS A 98 9.17 -12.27 2.33
C HIS A 98 10.27 -11.27 2.69
N LYS A 99 9.94 -9.97 2.77
CA LYS A 99 10.87 -8.93 3.26
C LYS A 99 10.83 -8.77 4.78
N MET A 100 9.86 -9.41 5.44
CA MET A 100 9.64 -9.42 6.89
C MET A 100 9.89 -10.81 7.49
N TYR A 101 10.93 -11.51 7.01
CA TYR A 101 11.26 -12.90 7.42
C TYR A 101 10.15 -13.92 7.17
N GLY A 102 9.06 -13.52 6.51
CA GLY A 102 7.92 -14.35 6.19
C GLY A 102 8.07 -15.13 4.87
N PRO A 103 7.07 -15.92 4.50
CA PRO A 103 7.12 -16.73 3.28
C PRO A 103 6.97 -15.87 2.02
N THR A 104 7.42 -16.42 0.89
CA THR A 104 7.14 -15.88 -0.44
C THR A 104 5.67 -16.08 -0.83
N GLY A 105 5.20 -15.32 -1.83
CA GLY A 105 3.84 -15.46 -2.36
C GLY A 105 2.74 -14.90 -1.45
N LEU A 106 3.11 -14.09 -0.45
CA LEU A 106 2.18 -13.40 0.45
C LEU A 106 2.52 -11.92 0.51
N GLY A 107 1.49 -11.09 0.45
CA GLY A 107 1.56 -9.64 0.64
C GLY A 107 0.38 -9.14 1.45
N VAL A 108 0.50 -7.92 1.93
CA VAL A 108 -0.53 -7.24 2.71
C VAL A 108 -0.90 -5.93 2.03
N LEU A 109 -2.19 -5.66 1.92
CA LEU A 109 -2.75 -4.36 1.62
C LEU A 109 -3.54 -3.88 2.84
N TYR A 110 -3.07 -2.82 3.47
CA TYR A 110 -3.91 -2.00 4.35
C TYR A 110 -4.65 -0.96 3.52
N GLY A 111 -5.90 -0.69 3.86
CA GLY A 111 -6.66 0.41 3.29
C GLY A 111 -7.65 0.98 4.30
N LYS A 112 -7.84 2.30 4.29
CA LYS A 112 -8.91 2.93 5.07
C LYS A 112 -10.24 2.32 4.67
N LYS A 113 -11.07 1.99 5.67
CA LYS A 113 -12.35 1.32 5.46
C LYS A 113 -13.25 2.02 4.44
N GLU A 114 -13.28 3.33 4.47
CA GLU A 114 -14.09 4.14 3.55
C GLU A 114 -13.70 3.96 2.07
N TRP A 115 -12.42 3.73 1.78
CA TRP A 115 -11.94 3.40 0.44
C TRP A 115 -12.26 1.96 0.07
N LEU A 116 -11.99 1.02 0.97
CA LEU A 116 -12.26 -0.39 0.73
C LEU A 116 -13.76 -0.66 0.53
N ASP A 117 -14.64 0.05 1.22
CA ASP A 117 -16.09 -0.07 1.02
C ASP A 117 -16.52 0.40 -0.39
N LYS A 118 -15.90 1.46 -0.90
CA LYS A 118 -16.23 2.06 -2.23
C LYS A 118 -15.63 1.29 -3.40
N LEU A 119 -14.43 0.72 -3.23
CA LEU A 119 -13.73 0.04 -4.32
C LEU A 119 -14.40 -1.29 -4.66
N PRO A 120 -14.55 -1.64 -5.95
CA PRO A 120 -14.95 -2.97 -6.34
C PRO A 120 -13.79 -3.97 -6.12
N PRO A 121 -14.07 -5.26 -5.92
CA PRO A 121 -13.03 -6.27 -5.91
C PRO A 121 -12.34 -6.35 -7.28
N ALA A 122 -11.03 -6.65 -7.28
CA ALA A 122 -10.24 -6.78 -8.49
C ALA A 122 -10.35 -8.18 -9.11
N GLU A 123 -10.56 -9.18 -8.26
CA GLU A 123 -10.64 -10.59 -8.64
C GLU A 123 -11.94 -11.20 -8.11
N GLY A 124 -12.41 -12.26 -8.76
CA GLY A 124 -13.61 -13.00 -8.36
C GLY A 124 -13.30 -14.45 -8.05
N GLY A 125 -13.99 -15.02 -7.06
CA GLY A 125 -13.83 -16.41 -6.65
C GLY A 125 -14.74 -16.77 -5.49
N GLY A 126 -14.51 -17.92 -4.85
CA GLY A 126 -15.17 -18.29 -3.61
C GLY A 126 -14.85 -17.32 -2.47
N GLU A 127 -15.58 -17.41 -1.38
CA GLU A 127 -15.42 -16.63 -0.13
C GLU A 127 -15.72 -15.12 -0.25
N MET A 128 -15.35 -14.47 -1.37
CA MET A 128 -15.51 -13.03 -1.58
C MET A 128 -16.93 -12.62 -2.00
N ILE A 129 -17.80 -13.56 -2.25
CA ILE A 129 -19.19 -13.36 -2.67
C ILE A 129 -20.16 -13.53 -1.49
N GLU A 130 -21.23 -12.74 -1.48
CA GLU A 130 -22.36 -12.91 -0.57
C GLU A 130 -23.49 -13.68 -1.26
N HIS A 131 -23.97 -13.16 -2.39
CA HIS A 131 -25.00 -13.81 -3.22
C HIS A 131 -24.59 -13.79 -4.68
N VAL A 132 -24.84 -14.92 -5.38
CA VAL A 132 -24.63 -15.06 -6.82
C VAL A 132 -25.95 -15.33 -7.50
N ARG A 133 -26.31 -14.51 -8.48
CA ARG A 133 -27.45 -14.69 -9.39
C ARG A 133 -27.01 -14.44 -10.82
N PHE A 134 -27.77 -14.88 -11.79
CA PHE A 134 -27.45 -14.64 -13.21
C PHE A 134 -27.41 -13.14 -13.53
N GLU A 135 -28.28 -12.35 -12.89
CA GLU A 135 -28.43 -10.92 -13.16
C GLU A 135 -27.44 -10.06 -12.38
N LYS A 136 -27.01 -10.53 -11.19
CA LYS A 136 -26.15 -9.72 -10.29
C LYS A 136 -25.49 -10.59 -9.23
N THR A 137 -24.25 -10.25 -8.93
CA THR A 137 -23.51 -10.75 -7.75
C THR A 137 -23.38 -9.63 -6.71
N THR A 138 -23.52 -9.98 -5.43
CA THR A 138 -23.16 -9.13 -4.31
C THR A 138 -21.92 -9.70 -3.61
N TYR A 139 -21.14 -8.80 -3.02
CA TYR A 139 -19.86 -9.14 -2.43
C TYR A 139 -19.94 -9.21 -0.93
N ASN A 140 -19.09 -10.04 -0.35
CA ASN A 140 -18.99 -10.23 1.08
C ASN A 140 -18.46 -8.96 1.79
N VAL A 141 -18.53 -8.95 3.12
CA VAL A 141 -17.97 -7.88 3.95
C VAL A 141 -16.44 -7.88 3.89
N LEU A 142 -15.83 -6.76 4.29
CA LEU A 142 -14.39 -6.67 4.49
C LEU A 142 -13.94 -7.62 5.62
N PRO A 143 -12.77 -8.26 5.50
CA PRO A 143 -11.81 -8.21 4.39
C PRO A 143 -12.13 -9.16 3.22
N TYR A 144 -13.05 -10.10 3.39
CA TYR A 144 -13.36 -11.18 2.44
C TYR A 144 -13.68 -10.69 1.02
N LYS A 145 -14.27 -9.50 0.89
CA LYS A 145 -14.55 -8.86 -0.41
C LYS A 145 -13.34 -8.81 -1.35
N PHE A 146 -12.13 -8.76 -0.81
CA PHE A 146 -10.88 -8.65 -1.57
C PHE A 146 -10.02 -9.91 -1.53
N GLU A 147 -10.54 -10.99 -0.95
CA GLU A 147 -9.83 -12.26 -0.78
C GLU A 147 -10.55 -13.37 -1.58
N ALA A 148 -10.25 -13.43 -2.88
CA ALA A 148 -10.91 -14.36 -3.80
C ALA A 148 -10.27 -15.76 -3.73
N GLY A 149 -11.11 -16.77 -3.47
CA GLY A 149 -10.73 -18.19 -3.42
C GLY A 149 -10.14 -18.61 -2.07
N THR A 150 -9.70 -19.87 -2.00
CA THR A 150 -9.08 -20.40 -0.77
C THR A 150 -7.79 -19.64 -0.45
N PRO A 151 -7.69 -18.99 0.72
CA PRO A 151 -6.52 -18.20 1.07
C PRO A 151 -5.29 -19.09 1.27
N ASN A 152 -4.10 -18.49 1.13
CA ASN A 152 -2.83 -19.16 1.48
C ASN A 152 -2.71 -19.24 3.01
N TYR A 153 -3.50 -20.11 3.66
CA TYR A 153 -3.54 -20.22 5.12
C TYR A 153 -2.22 -20.70 5.73
N VAL A 154 -1.45 -21.54 5.02
CA VAL A 154 -0.13 -21.99 5.47
C VAL A 154 0.83 -20.81 5.50
N GLY A 155 0.87 -20.03 4.43
CA GLY A 155 1.69 -18.82 4.36
C GLY A 155 1.27 -17.78 5.41
N SER A 156 -0.04 -17.58 5.60
CA SER A 156 -0.56 -16.62 6.58
C SER A 156 -0.20 -17.01 8.01
N TYR A 157 -0.34 -18.29 8.37
CA TYR A 157 0.09 -18.80 9.68
C TYR A 157 1.60 -18.62 9.89
N THR A 158 2.40 -18.98 8.88
CA THR A 158 3.87 -18.84 8.93
C THR A 158 4.29 -17.38 9.05
N PHE A 159 3.58 -16.48 8.35
CA PHE A 159 3.85 -15.04 8.46
C PHE A 159 3.52 -14.50 9.86
N GLY A 160 2.46 -15.00 10.50
CA GLY A 160 2.19 -14.69 11.91
C GLY A 160 3.38 -15.02 12.81
N LYS A 161 4.03 -16.18 12.59
CA LYS A 161 5.24 -16.57 13.34
C LYS A 161 6.44 -15.67 13.06
N ALA A 162 6.59 -15.20 11.82
CA ALA A 162 7.63 -14.23 11.49
C ALA A 162 7.41 -12.87 12.20
N ILE A 163 6.15 -12.42 12.30
CA ILE A 163 5.79 -11.21 13.05
C ILE A 163 6.12 -11.38 14.55
N GLU A 164 5.73 -12.51 15.16
CA GLU A 164 6.08 -12.82 16.56
C GLU A 164 7.60 -12.79 16.77
N TYR A 165 8.38 -13.32 15.83
CA TYR A 165 9.84 -13.27 15.87
C TYR A 165 10.35 -11.82 15.83
N MET A 166 9.88 -10.99 14.89
CA MET A 166 10.25 -9.58 14.80
C MET A 166 9.93 -8.82 16.10
N GLN A 167 8.76 -9.08 16.68
CA GLN A 167 8.36 -8.50 17.95
C GLN A 167 9.27 -8.94 19.10
N SER A 168 9.74 -10.19 19.10
CA SER A 168 10.66 -10.70 20.13
C SER A 168 12.06 -10.08 20.03
N VAL A 169 12.52 -9.71 18.83
CA VAL A 169 13.77 -8.96 18.61
C VAL A 169 13.58 -7.49 19.01
N GLY A 170 12.42 -6.94 18.77
CA GLY A 170 12.05 -5.55 18.98
C GLY A 170 12.34 -4.68 17.77
N LEU A 171 11.32 -3.95 17.30
CA LEU A 171 11.43 -3.09 16.12
C LEU A 171 12.46 -1.97 16.30
N GLU A 172 12.59 -1.42 17.50
CA GLU A 172 13.63 -0.41 17.81
C GLU A 172 15.04 -0.97 17.62
N SER A 173 15.28 -2.22 18.06
CA SER A 173 16.56 -2.90 17.87
C SER A 173 16.85 -3.15 16.40
N ILE A 174 15.84 -3.53 15.63
CA ILE A 174 15.95 -3.72 14.17
C ILE A 174 16.27 -2.39 13.49
N ALA A 175 15.57 -1.32 13.84
CA ALA A 175 15.76 0.00 13.24
C ALA A 175 17.14 0.62 13.57
N SER A 176 17.72 0.30 14.74
CA SER A 176 19.03 0.80 15.16
C SER A 176 20.22 0.04 14.56
N HIS A 177 20.00 -1.18 14.06
CA HIS A 177 21.04 -2.04 13.46
C HIS A 177 21.29 -1.64 12.01
#